data_708c62c8453de662e9541d3ee888b3b1
#
_entry.id   708c62c8453de662e9541d3ee888b3b1
#
_cell.length_a   1.000
_cell.length_b   1.000
_cell.length_c   1.000
_cell.angle_alpha   90.00
_cell.angle_beta   90.00
_cell.angle_gamma   90.00
#
_symmetry.space_group_name_H-M   'P 1'
#
loop_
_entity.id
_entity.type
_entity.pdbx_description
1 polymer ?
#
loop_
_entity_poly.entity_id
_entity_poly.type
_entity_poly.pdbx_seq_one_letter_code
_entity_poly.pdbx_strand_id
1 'polypeptide(L)' 'MPKTAKRLTDAAIKAAKPKEKTYKLTGGKGLYLFVKTNGSKLWAFRYIDKALGKDCTIYLGSYPNYSLAEATEWADTLKQ' A
#
# COMPACT_ATOMS: atom_id res chain seq x y z
N MET A 1 8.39 16.01 15.48
CA MET A 1 7.90 15.52 15.32
C MET A 1 7.61 14.91 14.94
N PRO A 2 7.49 14.83 15.00
CA PRO A 2 7.32 13.81 14.74
C PRO A 2 6.71 13.32 13.79
N LYS A 3 6.73 13.09 13.22
CA LYS A 3 6.05 12.57 12.68
C LYS A 3 5.71 11.50 12.43
N THR A 4 5.48 11.55 12.48
CA THR A 4 4.99 10.24 12.69
C THR A 4 4.25 9.76 11.49
N ALA A 5 4.70 8.71 10.92
CA ALA A 5 4.00 8.07 9.85
C ALA A 5 2.66 7.61 10.38
N LYS A 6 1.62 8.27 9.99
CA LYS A 6 0.28 7.83 10.34
C LYS A 6 0.02 6.51 9.65
N ARG A 7 -0.49 5.57 10.40
CA ARG A 7 -0.92 4.33 9.81
C ARG A 7 -2.07 4.58 8.86
N LEU A 8 -2.08 3.88 7.78
CA LEU A 8 -3.19 3.91 6.86
C LEU A 8 -4.42 3.31 7.54
N THR A 9 -5.55 3.96 7.42
CA THR A 9 -6.81 3.49 8.01
C THR A 9 -7.85 3.30 6.93
N ASP A 10 -8.86 2.49 7.23
CA ASP A 10 -9.97 2.29 6.32
C ASP A 10 -10.63 3.62 5.93
N ALA A 11 -10.81 4.49 6.90
CA ALA A 11 -11.40 5.79 6.64
C ALA A 11 -10.54 6.60 5.67
N ALA A 12 -9.23 6.55 5.84
CA ALA A 12 -8.33 7.27 4.95
C ALA A 12 -8.41 6.70 3.52
N ILE A 13 -8.52 5.38 3.40
CA ILE A 13 -8.63 4.75 2.10
C ILE A 13 -9.93 5.16 1.41
N LYS A 14 -11.03 5.12 2.14
CA LYS A 14 -12.32 5.48 1.57
C LYS A 14 -12.37 6.96 1.20
N ALA A 15 -11.69 7.80 1.96
CA ALA A 15 -11.65 9.22 1.71
C ALA A 15 -10.67 9.60 0.60
N ALA A 16 -9.77 8.70 0.24
CA ALA A 16 -8.78 8.99 -0.79
C ALA A 16 -9.45 9.19 -2.14
N LYS A 17 -9.20 10.31 -2.77
CA LYS A 17 -9.81 10.65 -4.05
C LYS A 17 -8.78 10.62 -5.16
N PRO A 18 -9.20 10.32 -6.39
CA PRO A 18 -8.27 10.36 -7.52
C PRO A 18 -7.78 11.79 -7.73
N LYS A 19 -6.55 11.87 -8.20
CA LYS A 19 -5.92 13.15 -8.50
C LYS A 19 -5.41 13.10 -9.93
N GLU A 20 -4.79 14.17 -10.37
CA GLU A 20 -4.28 14.24 -11.74
C GLU A 20 -3.23 13.16 -12.02
N LYS A 21 -2.53 12.74 -10.98
CA LYS A 21 -1.50 11.70 -11.12
C LYS A 21 -1.74 10.61 -10.08
N THR A 22 -1.33 9.41 -10.43
CA THR A 22 -1.37 8.30 -9.47
C THR A 22 -0.49 8.65 -8.28
N TYR A 23 -1.02 8.44 -7.09
CA TYR A 23 -0.23 8.65 -5.87
C TYR A 23 -0.41 7.43 -4.96
N LYS A 24 0.41 7.36 -3.94
CA LYS A 24 0.37 6.22 -3.04
C LYS A 24 0.16 6.65 -1.60
N LEU A 25 -0.52 5.80 -0.86
CA LEU A 25 -0.70 5.95 0.58
C LEU A 25 0.12 4.87 1.25
N THR A 26 0.83 5.23 2.30
CA THR A 26 1.71 4.30 2.99
C THR A 26 0.96 3.58 4.09
N GLY A 27 0.95 2.26 4.04
CA GLY A 27 0.36 1.44 5.08
C GLY A 27 1.37 0.98 6.12
N GLY A 28 2.60 1.45 6.00
CA GLY A 28 3.69 1.08 6.90
C GLY A 28 4.40 -0.18 6.45
N LYS A 29 5.68 -0.26 6.77
CA LYS A 29 6.47 -1.47 6.57
C LYS A 29 6.44 -2.06 5.16
N GLY A 30 6.42 -1.20 4.16
CA GLY A 30 6.48 -1.63 2.77
C GLY A 30 5.13 -1.79 2.10
N LEU A 31 4.03 -1.70 2.84
CA LEU A 31 2.70 -1.79 2.27
C LEU A 31 2.26 -0.43 1.75
N TYR A 32 1.77 -0.41 0.52
CA TYR A 32 1.28 0.81 -0.13
C TYR A 32 -0.05 0.57 -0.80
N LEU A 33 -0.83 1.62 -0.88
CA LEU A 33 -2.05 1.62 -1.67
C LEU A 33 -1.90 2.68 -2.74
N PHE A 34 -1.88 2.27 -4.01
CA PHE A 34 -1.84 3.21 -5.11
C PHE A 34 -3.24 3.69 -5.44
N VAL A 35 -3.42 4.99 -5.50
CA VAL A 35 -4.69 5.59 -5.92
C VAL A 35 -4.49 6.12 -7.32
N LYS A 36 -5.16 5.49 -8.27
CA LYS A 36 -5.00 5.82 -9.68
C LYS A 36 -5.91 6.99 -10.08
N THR A 37 -5.60 7.57 -11.22
CA THR A 37 -6.33 8.74 -11.68
C THR A 37 -7.80 8.46 -11.98
N ASN A 38 -8.14 7.20 -12.27
CA ASN A 38 -9.52 6.82 -12.52
C ASN A 38 -10.27 6.40 -11.25
N GLY A 39 -9.64 6.55 -10.09
CA GLY A 39 -10.26 6.20 -8.84
C GLY A 39 -9.98 4.80 -8.34
N SER A 40 -9.31 3.99 -9.12
CA SER A 40 -8.96 2.64 -8.71
C SER A 40 -7.89 2.67 -7.62
N LYS A 41 -7.99 1.72 -6.69
CA LYS A 41 -7.02 1.59 -5.61
C LYS A 41 -6.42 0.21 -5.66
N LEU A 42 -5.09 0.13 -5.62
CA LEU A 42 -4.37 -1.14 -5.79
C LEU A 42 -3.37 -1.32 -4.68
N TRP A 43 -3.45 -2.46 -4.00
CA TRP A 43 -2.52 -2.80 -2.93
C TRP A 43 -1.19 -3.27 -3.52
N ALA A 44 -0.10 -2.79 -2.95
CA ALA A 44 1.24 -3.17 -3.37
C ALA A 44 2.14 -3.33 -2.16
N PHE A 45 3.13 -4.19 -2.28
CA PHE A 45 4.12 -4.39 -1.25
C PHE A 45 5.51 -4.23 -1.87
N ARG A 46 6.31 -3.38 -1.26
CA ARG A 46 7.67 -3.13 -1.74
C ARG A 46 8.66 -3.77 -0.77
N TYR A 47 9.61 -4.49 -1.34
CA TYR A 47 10.63 -5.13 -0.53
C TYR A 47 11.95 -5.10 -1.28
N ILE A 48 13.04 -5.36 -0.55
CA ILE A 48 14.36 -5.43 -1.14
C ILE A 48 14.78 -6.89 -1.20
N ASP A 49 15.09 -7.35 -2.41
CA ASP A 49 15.62 -8.69 -2.58
C ASP A 49 17.12 -8.63 -2.29
N LYS A 50 17.51 -9.18 -1.15
CA LYS A 50 18.90 -9.12 -0.70
C LYS A 50 19.83 -9.89 -1.60
N ALA A 51 19.34 -10.96 -2.19
CA ALA A 51 20.16 -11.77 -3.09
C ALA A 51 20.52 -11.00 -4.35
N LEU A 52 19.59 -10.21 -4.86
CA LEU A 52 19.79 -9.43 -6.08
C LEU A 52 20.14 -7.97 -5.80
N GLY A 53 19.94 -7.52 -4.57
CA GLY A 53 20.17 -6.13 -4.23
C GLY A 53 19.23 -5.17 -4.92
N LYS A 54 18.01 -5.61 -5.20
CA LYS A 54 17.04 -4.81 -5.95
C LYS A 54 15.76 -4.59 -5.19
N ASP A 55 15.15 -3.44 -5.43
CA ASP A 55 13.79 -3.17 -4.96
C ASP A 55 12.82 -3.94 -5.81
N CYS A 56 11.90 -4.62 -5.16
CA CYS A 56 10.85 -5.37 -5.85
C CYS A 56 9.51 -4.91 -5.34
N THR A 57 8.52 -4.91 -6.22
CA THR A 57 7.14 -4.56 -5.84
C THR A 57 6.21 -5.65 -6.34
N ILE A 58 5.35 -6.13 -5.46
CA ILE A 58 4.35 -7.12 -5.85
C ILE A 58 2.98 -6.56 -5.50
N TYR A 59 1.97 -7.02 -6.21
CA TYR A 59 0.61 -6.50 -6.07
C TYR A 59 -0.32 -7.57 -5.55
N LEU A 60 -1.13 -7.20 -4.57
CA LEU A 60 -2.13 -8.11 -4.02
C LEU A 60 -3.41 -8.08 -4.83
N GLY A 61 -3.90 -6.88 -5.11
CA GLY A 61 -5.14 -6.70 -5.80
C GLY A 61 -5.73 -5.34 -5.46
N SER A 62 -6.96 -5.14 -5.83
CA SER A 62 -7.60 -3.84 -5.69
C SER A 62 -8.44 -3.74 -4.41
N TYR A 63 -8.60 -2.53 -3.93
CA TYR A 63 -9.54 -2.22 -2.88
C TYR A 63 -10.88 -1.86 -3.55
N PRO A 64 -12.03 -2.26 -3.04
CA PRO A 64 -12.24 -2.92 -1.75
C PRO A 64 -12.26 -4.46 -1.80
N ASN A 65 -11.86 -5.07 -2.90
CA ASN A 65 -11.81 -6.54 -2.97
C ASN A 65 -10.96 -7.11 -1.85
N TYR A 66 -9.86 -6.41 -1.53
CA TYR A 66 -9.02 -6.75 -0.39
C TYR A 66 -9.07 -5.58 0.59
N SER A 67 -9.49 -5.88 1.81
CA SER A 67 -9.59 -4.86 2.85
C SER A 67 -8.21 -4.50 3.39
N LEU A 68 -8.17 -3.43 4.19
CA LEU A 68 -6.93 -3.04 4.85
C LEU A 68 -6.40 -4.15 5.74
N ALA A 69 -7.29 -4.83 6.46
CA ALA A 69 -6.87 -5.93 7.33
C ALA A 69 -6.24 -7.06 6.51
N GLU A 70 -6.85 -7.42 5.40
CA GLU A 70 -6.31 -8.46 4.54
C GLU A 70 -4.97 -8.06 3.95
N ALA A 71 -4.84 -6.83 3.51
CA ALA A 71 -3.59 -6.35 2.95
C ALA A 71 -2.49 -6.31 4.02
N THR A 72 -2.84 -5.94 5.24
CA THR A 72 -1.88 -5.91 6.33
C THR A 72 -1.37 -7.31 6.66
N GLU A 73 -2.28 -8.29 6.71
CA GLU A 73 -1.88 -9.67 6.94
C GLU A 73 -0.98 -10.19 5.84
N TRP A 74 -1.31 -9.87 4.60
CA TRP A 74 -0.51 -10.25 3.45
C TRP A 74 0.91 -9.68 3.56
N ALA A 75 1.01 -8.40 3.90
CA ALA A 75 2.32 -7.76 4.04
C ALA A 75 3.12 -8.37 5.18
N ASP A 76 2.46 -8.66 6.30
CA ASP A 76 3.15 -9.29 7.43
C ASP A 76 3.70 -10.67 7.05
N THR A 77 2.93 -11.43 6.29
CA THR A 77 3.36 -12.74 5.81
C THR A 77 4.61 -12.61 4.94
N LEU A 78 4.64 -11.62 4.07
CA LEU A 78 5.76 -11.42 3.15
C LEU A 78 7.03 -10.98 3.86
N LYS A 79 6.90 -10.38 5.01
CA LYS A 79 8.06 -9.91 5.75
C LYS A 79 8.86 -10.99 6.42
N GLN A 80 8.31 -12.14 6.57
CA GLN A 80 8.99 -13.23 7.27
C GLN A 80 10.00 -13.97 6.40
#